data_70ec6b3c15ab1e0fb5fa47ed0d00af83
#
_entry.id   70ec6b3c15ab1e0fb5fa47ed0d00af83
#
_cell.length_a   1.000
_cell.length_b   1.000
_cell.length_c   1.000
_cell.angle_alpha   90.00
_cell.angle_beta   90.00
_cell.angle_gamma   90.00
#
_symmetry.space_group_name_H-M   'P 1'
#
loop_
_entity.id
_entity.type
_entity.pdbx_description
1 polymer ?
#
loop_
_entity_poly.entity_id
_entity_poly.type
_entity_poly.pdbx_seq_one_letter_code
_entity_poly.pdbx_strand_id
1 'polypeptide(L)'
;DGTTLESITSMRNSYNTNVQDVDFDAAPIVNPSPQTKELDAVTQEFRLYSNDNEKLNWLVGGYYYQEDLDWDESIYFGPLWRTYVEAFIPPGTISGIAAAFGIPDALLFANGQGGTETATQDNTTTSIFAQVDIQLTDKLSAIIGASYMEDEKTVAYSQINTDVLSNLDFVGAGTLGLIAAGFPPAQAAVLATDPN
;
A
#
# COMPACT_ATOMS: atom_id res chain seq x y z
N ASP A 1 14.08 9.44 48.78
CA ASP A 1 13.80 8.31 47.92
C ASP A 1 12.33 8.37 47.52
N GLY A 2 12.05 8.67 46.28
CA GLY A 2 10.71 8.75 45.72
C GLY A 2 10.60 7.99 44.43
N THR A 3 9.37 7.78 43.98
CA THR A 3 9.04 7.30 42.64
C THR A 3 8.23 8.33 41.90
N THR A 4 8.41 8.42 40.61
CA THR A 4 7.64 9.30 39.71
C THR A 4 6.82 8.47 38.78
N LEU A 5 5.55 8.80 38.68
CA LEU A 5 4.65 8.29 37.63
C LEU A 5 4.52 9.38 36.56
N GLU A 6 4.82 9.03 35.35
CA GLU A 6 4.68 9.89 34.18
C GLU A 6 3.66 9.28 33.21
N SER A 7 2.81 10.13 32.64
CA SER A 7 1.85 9.75 31.62
C SER A 7 2.02 10.69 30.43
N ILE A 8 2.26 10.12 29.26
CA ILE A 8 2.48 10.88 28.03
C ILE A 8 1.42 10.43 27.02
N THR A 9 0.60 11.38 26.59
CA THR A 9 -0.40 11.17 25.54
C THR A 9 -0.04 12.02 24.33
N SER A 10 -0.07 11.44 23.14
CA SER A 10 0.09 12.19 21.90
C SER A 10 -1.02 11.82 20.93
N MET A 11 -1.48 12.79 20.17
CA MET A 11 -2.44 12.63 19.09
C MET A 11 -1.89 13.32 17.84
N ARG A 12 -2.05 12.65 16.72
CA ARG A 12 -1.65 13.19 15.41
C ARG A 12 -2.78 12.96 14.43
N ASN A 13 -3.14 14.01 13.73
CA ASN A 13 -3.96 13.96 12.52
C ASN A 13 -3.15 14.59 11.39
N SER A 14 -3.13 13.94 10.24
CA SER A 14 -2.42 14.44 9.06
C SER A 14 -3.22 14.13 7.82
N TYR A 15 -3.53 15.15 7.06
CA TYR A 15 -4.16 15.06 5.76
C TYR A 15 -3.23 15.63 4.71
N ASN A 16 -2.95 14.85 3.68
CA ASN A 16 -2.09 15.27 2.57
C ASN A 16 -2.76 14.94 1.24
N THR A 17 -2.85 15.93 0.37
CA THR A 17 -3.25 15.75 -1.03
C THR A 17 -2.11 16.20 -1.91
N ASN A 18 -1.72 15.34 -2.82
CA ASN A 18 -0.71 15.60 -3.84
C ASN A 18 -1.30 15.32 -5.23
N VAL A 19 -0.95 16.15 -6.20
CA VAL A 19 -1.26 15.90 -7.62
C VAL A 19 0.08 15.84 -8.33
N GLN A 20 0.42 14.66 -8.82
CA GLN A 20 1.72 14.39 -9.38
C GLN A 20 1.61 14.00 -10.85
N ASP A 21 2.54 14.48 -11.65
CA ASP A 21 2.85 13.93 -12.96
C ASP A 21 3.68 12.64 -12.74
N VAL A 22 3.07 11.50 -13.00
CA VAL A 22 3.66 10.19 -12.68
C VAL A 22 4.52 9.61 -13.79
N ASP A 23 4.46 10.16 -15.01
CA ASP A 23 5.31 9.74 -16.12
C ASP A 23 6.62 10.55 -16.21
N PHE A 24 6.71 11.67 -15.48
CA PHE A 24 7.87 12.56 -15.41
C PHE A 24 8.32 13.08 -16.78
N ASP A 25 7.42 13.13 -17.77
CA ASP A 25 7.66 13.63 -19.12
C ASP A 25 6.82 14.88 -19.41
N ALA A 26 7.29 15.71 -20.31
CA ALA A 26 6.51 16.86 -20.79
C ALA A 26 5.40 16.47 -21.76
N ALA A 27 5.44 15.25 -22.31
CA ALA A 27 4.38 14.70 -23.15
C ALA A 27 3.25 14.17 -22.27
N PRO A 28 1.97 14.49 -22.52
CA PRO A 28 0.85 14.07 -21.70
C PRO A 28 0.48 12.60 -21.95
N ILE A 29 1.36 11.69 -21.51
CA ILE A 29 1.20 10.23 -21.62
C ILE A 29 0.23 9.76 -20.53
N VAL A 30 0.45 10.22 -19.29
CA VAL A 30 -0.44 9.99 -18.15
C VAL A 30 -0.99 11.34 -17.69
N ASN A 31 -2.25 11.39 -17.29
CA ASN A 31 -2.82 12.60 -16.72
C ASN A 31 -2.26 12.81 -15.30
N PRO A 32 -2.12 14.06 -14.81
CA PRO A 32 -1.73 14.31 -13.44
C PRO A 32 -2.64 13.56 -12.46
N SER A 33 -2.03 12.79 -11.57
CA SER A 33 -2.73 11.83 -10.73
C SER A 33 -2.90 12.36 -9.31
N PRO A 34 -4.13 12.47 -8.80
CA PRO A 34 -4.36 12.81 -7.41
C PRO A 34 -4.02 11.63 -6.50
N GLN A 35 -3.34 11.94 -5.41
CA GLN A 35 -3.08 11.03 -4.31
C GLN A 35 -3.51 11.72 -3.02
N THR A 36 -4.27 11.02 -2.20
CA THR A 36 -4.69 11.51 -0.89
C THR A 36 -4.25 10.51 0.19
N LYS A 37 -3.73 11.03 1.29
CA LYS A 37 -3.40 10.26 2.48
C LYS A 37 -3.97 10.96 3.70
N GLU A 38 -4.72 10.21 4.49
CA GLU A 38 -5.21 10.61 5.79
C GLU A 38 -4.67 9.66 6.84
N LEU A 39 -4.12 10.23 7.91
CA LEU A 39 -3.51 9.47 8.98
C LEU A 39 -3.96 10.04 10.30
N ASP A 40 -4.57 9.19 11.11
CA ASP A 40 -4.91 9.43 12.49
C ASP A 40 -4.09 8.51 13.39
N ALA A 41 -3.43 9.08 14.40
CA ALA A 41 -2.66 8.28 15.34
C ALA A 41 -2.81 8.79 16.77
N VAL A 42 -2.85 7.85 17.69
CA VAL A 42 -2.83 8.12 19.13
C VAL A 42 -1.76 7.26 19.81
N THR A 43 -1.06 7.86 20.75
CA THR A 43 -0.11 7.16 21.63
C THR A 43 -0.44 7.42 23.07
N GLN A 44 -0.24 6.41 23.90
CA GLN A 44 -0.28 6.53 25.35
C GLN A 44 0.92 5.79 25.95
N GLU A 45 1.69 6.49 26.76
CA GLU A 45 2.81 5.89 27.48
C GLU A 45 2.67 6.16 28.98
N PHE A 46 2.91 5.15 29.77
CA PHE A 46 3.04 5.24 31.22
C PHE A 46 4.44 4.80 31.62
N ARG A 47 5.09 5.61 32.44
CA ARG A 47 6.40 5.30 33.02
C ARG A 47 6.33 5.46 34.53
N LEU A 48 6.85 4.48 35.23
CA LEU A 48 7.09 4.55 36.65
C LEU A 48 8.59 4.36 36.87
N TYR A 49 9.22 5.28 37.53
CA TYR A 49 10.68 5.23 37.74
C TYR A 49 11.11 5.77 39.11
N SER A 50 12.27 5.29 39.57
CA SER A 50 12.89 5.82 40.77
C SER A 50 13.42 7.23 40.54
N ASN A 51 13.31 8.10 41.53
CA ASN A 51 14.05 9.35 41.54
C ASN A 51 15.51 9.07 41.89
N ASP A 52 16.41 9.87 41.32
CA ASP A 52 17.86 9.72 41.42
C ASP A 52 18.35 9.08 42.71
N ASN A 53 18.80 7.86 42.61
CA ASN A 53 19.43 7.10 43.68
C ASN A 53 20.88 6.80 43.27
N GLU A 54 21.83 7.03 44.16
CA GLU A 54 23.25 6.83 43.87
C GLU A 54 23.59 5.37 43.54
N LYS A 55 22.81 4.41 44.00
CA LYS A 55 23.11 2.96 43.86
C LYS A 55 22.21 2.19 42.89
N LEU A 56 20.95 2.56 42.83
CA LEU A 56 19.97 1.80 42.07
C LEU A 56 18.92 2.72 41.47
N ASN A 57 18.88 2.80 40.17
CA ASN A 57 17.78 3.44 39.44
C ASN A 57 17.03 2.39 38.60
N TRP A 58 15.75 2.56 38.49
CA TRP A 58 14.90 1.66 37.72
C TRP A 58 13.78 2.41 37.03
N LEU A 59 13.34 1.85 35.94
CA LEU A 59 12.21 2.32 35.14
C LEU A 59 11.41 1.11 34.69
N VAL A 60 10.09 1.21 34.77
CA VAL A 60 9.16 0.30 34.14
C VAL A 60 8.10 1.10 33.42
N GLY A 61 7.67 0.64 32.26
CA GLY A 61 6.68 1.35 31.48
C GLY A 61 5.85 0.44 30.59
N GLY A 62 4.77 1.01 30.09
CA GLY A 62 3.92 0.45 29.08
C GLY A 62 3.60 1.48 28.02
N TYR A 63 3.51 1.05 26.78
CA TYR A 63 3.25 1.88 25.63
C TYR A 63 2.13 1.28 24.80
N TYR A 64 1.23 2.14 24.34
CA TYR A 64 0.16 1.84 23.40
C TYR A 64 0.26 2.81 22.22
N TYR A 65 0.12 2.29 21.02
CA TYR A 65 0.03 3.05 19.78
C TYR A 65 -1.10 2.49 18.93
N GLN A 66 -1.89 3.38 18.37
CA GLN A 66 -2.86 3.07 17.33
C GLN A 66 -2.70 4.06 16.18
N GLU A 67 -2.75 3.55 14.97
CA GLU A 67 -2.70 4.35 13.74
C GLU A 67 -3.72 3.81 12.75
N ASP A 68 -4.51 4.72 12.20
CA ASP A 68 -5.42 4.48 11.10
C ASP A 68 -4.92 5.29 9.90
N LEU A 69 -4.66 4.62 8.78
CA LEU A 69 -4.17 5.23 7.54
C LEU A 69 -5.11 4.90 6.40
N ASP A 70 -5.67 5.92 5.77
CA ASP A 70 -6.39 5.84 4.51
C ASP A 70 -5.54 6.44 3.39
N TRP A 71 -5.48 5.71 2.28
CA TRP A 71 -4.73 6.11 1.09
C TRP A 71 -5.55 5.85 -0.16
N ASP A 72 -5.70 6.89 -0.98
CA ASP A 72 -6.36 6.86 -2.27
C ASP A 72 -5.40 7.38 -3.34
N GLU A 73 -5.32 6.66 -4.46
CA GLU A 73 -4.57 7.08 -5.65
C GLU A 73 -5.34 6.74 -6.92
N SER A 74 -5.27 7.64 -7.89
CA SER A 74 -5.87 7.39 -9.20
C SER A 74 -4.85 7.66 -10.30
N ILE A 75 -4.77 6.77 -11.27
CA ILE A 75 -3.90 6.91 -12.44
C ILE A 75 -4.78 6.84 -13.69
N TYR A 76 -4.73 7.88 -14.53
CA TYR A 76 -5.53 7.98 -15.73
C TYR A 76 -4.65 8.18 -16.96
N PHE A 77 -4.98 7.48 -18.04
CA PHE A 77 -4.32 7.62 -19.33
C PHE A 77 -4.46 9.04 -19.86
N GLY A 78 -3.36 9.59 -20.32
CA GLY A 78 -3.33 10.84 -21.03
C GLY A 78 -3.67 10.70 -22.52
N PRO A 79 -3.79 11.80 -23.26
CA PRO A 79 -4.13 11.76 -24.69
C PRO A 79 -3.08 11.08 -25.55
N LEU A 80 -1.85 10.95 -25.10
CA LEU A 80 -0.76 10.27 -25.83
C LEU A 80 -0.52 8.83 -25.37
N TRP A 81 -1.24 8.33 -24.36
CA TRP A 81 -1.06 6.98 -23.82
C TRP A 81 -1.12 5.90 -24.91
N ARG A 82 -2.14 5.93 -25.75
CA ARG A 82 -2.29 4.96 -26.83
C ARG A 82 -1.11 4.99 -27.79
N THR A 83 -0.69 6.19 -28.22
CA THR A 83 0.48 6.36 -29.12
C THR A 83 1.76 5.83 -28.47
N TYR A 84 1.93 6.07 -27.18
CA TYR A 84 3.05 5.56 -26.41
C TYR A 84 3.06 4.02 -26.41
N VAL A 85 1.95 3.37 -26.10
CA VAL A 85 1.86 1.89 -26.10
C VAL A 85 2.12 1.32 -27.49
N GLU A 86 1.57 1.92 -28.56
CA GLU A 86 1.76 1.49 -29.94
C GLU A 86 3.23 1.55 -30.41
N ALA A 87 4.06 2.35 -29.77
CA ALA A 87 5.50 2.42 -30.08
C ALA A 87 6.27 1.15 -29.64
N PHE A 88 5.73 0.35 -28.72
CA PHE A 88 6.37 -0.85 -28.16
C PHE A 88 5.77 -2.18 -28.63
N ILE A 89 4.68 -2.15 -29.39
CA ILE A 89 3.99 -3.34 -29.86
C ILE A 89 3.87 -3.34 -31.38
N PRO A 90 3.68 -4.50 -32.04
CA PRO A 90 3.52 -4.56 -33.49
C PRO A 90 2.35 -3.68 -33.97
N PRO A 91 2.50 -2.98 -35.09
CA PRO A 91 1.46 -2.14 -35.65
C PRO A 91 0.15 -2.90 -35.87
N GLY A 92 -0.97 -2.29 -35.50
CA GLY A 92 -2.29 -2.88 -35.64
C GLY A 92 -2.73 -3.83 -34.52
N THR A 93 -1.86 -4.10 -33.52
CA THR A 93 -2.21 -4.99 -32.41
C THR A 93 -3.44 -4.50 -31.64
N ILE A 94 -3.49 -3.21 -31.27
CA ILE A 94 -4.62 -2.64 -30.53
C ILE A 94 -5.90 -2.69 -31.36
N SER A 95 -5.82 -2.32 -32.64
CA SER A 95 -6.97 -2.39 -33.56
C SER A 95 -7.43 -3.82 -33.80
N GLY A 96 -6.50 -4.78 -33.82
CA GLY A 96 -6.81 -6.22 -33.88
C GLY A 96 -7.56 -6.70 -32.65
N ILE A 97 -7.17 -6.30 -31.46
CA ILE A 97 -7.88 -6.58 -30.21
C ILE A 97 -9.29 -5.97 -30.26
N ALA A 98 -9.41 -4.70 -30.62
CA ALA A 98 -10.69 -4.02 -30.75
C ALA A 98 -11.64 -4.77 -31.68
N ALA A 99 -11.16 -5.19 -32.85
CA ALA A 99 -11.92 -5.95 -33.83
C ALA A 99 -12.33 -7.32 -33.31
N ALA A 100 -11.42 -8.04 -32.62
CA ALA A 100 -11.68 -9.36 -32.06
C ALA A 100 -12.80 -9.35 -31.00
N PHE A 101 -12.89 -8.29 -30.22
CA PHE A 101 -13.91 -8.11 -29.19
C PHE A 101 -15.13 -7.30 -29.65
N GLY A 102 -15.17 -6.83 -30.89
CA GLY A 102 -16.27 -6.08 -31.47
C GLY A 102 -16.48 -4.71 -30.80
N ILE A 103 -15.43 -4.10 -30.27
CA ILE A 103 -15.46 -2.80 -29.61
C ILE A 103 -14.90 -1.71 -30.54
N PRO A 104 -15.39 -0.46 -30.42
CA PRO A 104 -14.80 0.66 -31.16
C PRO A 104 -13.32 0.84 -30.82
N ASP A 105 -12.48 0.90 -31.84
CA ASP A 105 -11.02 1.02 -31.71
C ASP A 105 -10.57 2.17 -30.81
N ALA A 106 -11.25 3.31 -30.89
CA ALA A 106 -10.96 4.50 -30.09
C ALA A 106 -11.23 4.34 -28.59
N LEU A 107 -11.89 3.27 -28.15
CA LEU A 107 -12.15 3.01 -26.73
C LEU A 107 -11.00 2.27 -26.04
N LEU A 108 -10.09 1.62 -26.78
CA LEU A 108 -8.92 1.01 -26.19
C LEU A 108 -7.86 2.07 -25.88
N PHE A 109 -7.49 2.16 -24.61
CA PHE A 109 -6.54 3.16 -24.09
C PHE A 109 -7.00 4.62 -24.31
N ALA A 110 -8.30 4.87 -24.23
CA ALA A 110 -8.82 6.23 -24.37
C ALA A 110 -8.37 7.12 -23.23
N ASN A 111 -8.15 8.41 -23.55
CA ASN A 111 -7.82 9.42 -22.55
C ASN A 111 -8.86 9.44 -21.40
N GLY A 112 -8.39 9.50 -20.17
CA GLY A 112 -9.22 9.51 -18.97
C GLY A 112 -9.65 8.13 -18.47
N GLN A 113 -9.34 7.05 -19.19
CA GLN A 113 -9.41 5.69 -18.64
C GLN A 113 -8.24 5.44 -17.71
N GLY A 114 -8.36 4.44 -16.84
CA GLY A 114 -7.30 4.12 -15.90
C GLY A 114 -7.80 3.34 -14.71
N GLY A 115 -7.33 3.66 -13.52
CA GLY A 115 -7.73 2.97 -12.31
C GLY A 115 -7.64 3.85 -11.08
N THR A 116 -8.36 3.44 -10.05
CA THR A 116 -8.29 3.98 -8.72
C THR A 116 -7.89 2.87 -7.77
N GLU A 117 -6.93 3.14 -6.91
CA GLU A 117 -6.46 2.27 -5.85
C GLU A 117 -6.81 2.91 -4.52
N THR A 118 -7.35 2.10 -3.61
CA THR A 118 -7.62 2.52 -2.25
C THR A 118 -6.99 1.51 -1.30
N ALA A 119 -6.35 1.98 -0.25
CA ALA A 119 -5.82 1.15 0.80
C ALA A 119 -6.17 1.75 2.16
N THR A 120 -6.57 0.89 3.09
CA THR A 120 -6.70 1.23 4.50
C THR A 120 -5.74 0.37 5.30
N GLN A 121 -5.11 0.95 6.31
CA GLN A 121 -4.23 0.24 7.23
C GLN A 121 -4.56 0.63 8.66
N ASP A 122 -4.91 -0.36 9.46
CA ASP A 122 -5.01 -0.25 10.91
C ASP A 122 -3.76 -0.86 11.53
N ASN A 123 -3.12 -0.15 12.43
CA ASN A 123 -1.95 -0.62 13.14
C ASN A 123 -2.13 -0.40 14.65
N THR A 124 -1.95 -1.45 15.44
CA THR A 124 -1.98 -1.37 16.91
C THR A 124 -0.71 -1.99 17.47
N THR A 125 0.01 -1.21 18.27
CA THR A 125 1.22 -1.67 18.95
C THR A 125 1.04 -1.55 20.45
N THR A 126 1.34 -2.62 21.18
CA THR A 126 1.42 -2.62 22.63
C THR A 126 2.81 -3.06 23.07
N SER A 127 3.38 -2.41 24.07
CA SER A 127 4.64 -2.85 24.64
C SER A 127 4.72 -2.63 26.14
N ILE A 128 5.52 -3.45 26.79
CA ILE A 128 5.98 -3.27 28.16
C ILE A 128 7.51 -3.28 28.18
N PHE A 129 8.10 -2.46 29.01
CA PHE A 129 9.55 -2.36 29.10
C PHE A 129 10.00 -2.08 30.52
N ALA A 130 11.20 -2.52 30.85
CA ALA A 130 11.83 -2.26 32.14
C ALA A 130 13.34 -2.10 31.97
N GLN A 131 13.94 -1.26 32.80
CA GLN A 131 15.37 -1.06 32.86
C GLN A 131 15.79 -0.87 34.32
N VAL A 132 16.97 -1.37 34.64
CA VAL A 132 17.60 -1.20 35.95
C VAL A 132 19.04 -0.75 35.73
N ASP A 133 19.43 0.30 36.41
CA ASP A 133 20.78 0.85 36.43
C ASP A 133 21.38 0.65 37.86
N ILE A 134 22.45 -0.11 37.93
CA ILE A 134 23.08 -0.49 39.21
C ILE A 134 24.50 0.04 39.25
N GLN A 135 24.84 0.84 40.27
CA GLN A 135 26.20 1.23 40.54
C GLN A 135 26.88 0.13 41.36
N LEU A 136 27.74 -0.65 40.69
CA LEU A 136 28.44 -1.79 41.31
C LEU A 136 29.64 -1.36 42.17
N THR A 137 30.36 -0.33 41.71
CA THR A 137 31.48 0.31 42.41
C THR A 137 31.54 1.81 42.03
N ASP A 138 32.36 2.60 42.65
CA ASP A 138 32.55 4.03 42.30
C ASP A 138 32.99 4.26 40.84
N LYS A 139 33.44 3.20 40.16
CA LYS A 139 33.96 3.29 38.77
C LYS A 139 33.24 2.36 37.78
N LEU A 140 32.31 1.55 38.27
CA LEU A 140 31.61 0.57 37.42
C LEU A 140 30.11 0.57 37.70
N SER A 141 29.33 0.72 36.64
CA SER A 141 27.89 0.57 36.66
C SER A 141 27.46 -0.50 35.65
N ALA A 142 26.30 -1.11 35.86
CA ALA A 142 25.64 -2.03 34.95
C ALA A 142 24.25 -1.54 34.66
N ILE A 143 23.87 -1.61 33.38
CA ILE A 143 22.51 -1.31 32.88
C ILE A 143 21.93 -2.57 32.29
N ILE A 144 20.77 -2.98 32.76
CA ILE A 144 20.05 -4.17 32.28
C ILE A 144 18.64 -3.73 31.91
N GLY A 145 18.21 -4.02 30.69
CA GLY A 145 16.87 -3.71 30.20
C GLY A 145 16.25 -4.87 29.46
N ALA A 146 14.94 -4.92 29.48
CA ALA A 146 14.13 -5.85 28.68
C ALA A 146 12.86 -5.17 28.20
N SER A 147 12.39 -5.56 27.03
CA SER A 147 11.09 -5.13 26.48
C SER A 147 10.41 -6.29 25.77
N TYR A 148 9.08 -6.25 25.79
CA TYR A 148 8.23 -7.09 24.98
C TYR A 148 7.28 -6.19 24.19
N MET A 149 7.13 -6.46 22.91
CA MET A 149 6.27 -5.70 22.01
C MET A 149 5.42 -6.67 21.19
N GLU A 150 4.16 -6.31 21.03
CA GLU A 150 3.23 -6.94 20.10
C GLU A 150 2.74 -5.86 19.12
N ASP A 151 2.81 -6.18 17.84
CA ASP A 151 2.42 -5.29 16.74
C ASP A 151 1.44 -6.04 15.85
N GLU A 152 0.22 -5.50 15.71
CA GLU A 152 -0.83 -6.05 14.86
C GLU A 152 -1.15 -5.04 13.77
N LYS A 153 -1.07 -5.51 12.52
CA LYS A 153 -1.33 -4.69 11.34
C LYS A 153 -2.33 -5.37 10.42
N THR A 154 -3.42 -4.66 10.12
CA THR A 154 -4.43 -5.08 9.16
C THR A 154 -4.40 -4.13 7.97
N VAL A 155 -4.40 -4.69 6.76
CA VAL A 155 -4.44 -3.91 5.51
C VAL A 155 -5.58 -4.42 4.65
N ALA A 156 -6.43 -3.51 4.19
CA ALA A 156 -7.37 -3.77 3.12
C ALA A 156 -6.97 -2.97 1.88
N TYR A 157 -7.04 -3.60 0.72
CA TYR A 157 -6.68 -3.01 -0.57
C TYR A 157 -7.78 -3.27 -1.59
N SER A 158 -8.11 -2.26 -2.38
CA SER A 158 -9.05 -2.35 -3.48
C SER A 158 -8.50 -1.62 -4.70
N GLN A 159 -8.66 -2.22 -5.87
CA GLN A 159 -8.34 -1.60 -7.15
C GLN A 159 -9.56 -1.68 -8.06
N ILE A 160 -9.91 -0.57 -8.66
CA ILE A 160 -10.99 -0.47 -9.66
C ILE A 160 -10.40 0.04 -10.96
N ASN A 161 -10.42 -0.80 -11.98
CA ASN A 161 -9.99 -0.43 -13.33
C ASN A 161 -11.19 0.04 -14.14
N THR A 162 -11.08 1.22 -14.72
CA THR A 162 -12.10 1.84 -15.59
C THR A 162 -11.71 1.79 -17.06
N ASP A 163 -10.52 1.25 -17.38
CA ASP A 163 -10.09 1.05 -18.75
C ASP A 163 -10.80 -0.14 -19.39
N VAL A 164 -11.04 -0.03 -20.68
CA VAL A 164 -11.77 -1.05 -21.44
C VAL A 164 -10.96 -2.34 -21.54
N LEU A 165 -9.64 -2.25 -21.70
CA LEU A 165 -8.78 -3.42 -21.90
C LEU A 165 -8.80 -4.37 -20.69
N SER A 166 -8.71 -3.85 -19.48
CA SER A 166 -8.73 -4.62 -18.23
C SER A 166 -10.06 -5.35 -18.00
N ASN A 167 -11.12 -4.90 -18.65
CA ASN A 167 -12.45 -5.50 -18.55
C ASN A 167 -12.79 -6.49 -19.67
N LEU A 168 -11.84 -6.77 -20.59
CA LEU A 168 -12.04 -7.75 -21.65
C LEU A 168 -11.81 -9.18 -21.14
N ASP A 169 -12.72 -10.08 -21.51
CA ASP A 169 -12.58 -11.51 -21.21
C ASP A 169 -11.66 -12.21 -22.24
N PHE A 170 -10.37 -12.03 -22.08
CA PHE A 170 -9.36 -12.69 -22.94
C PHE A 170 -9.39 -14.21 -22.82
N VAL A 171 -9.70 -14.75 -21.65
CA VAL A 171 -9.79 -16.21 -21.44
C VAL A 171 -10.98 -16.77 -22.20
N GLY A 172 -12.15 -16.16 -22.09
CA GLY A 172 -13.32 -16.56 -22.83
C GLY A 172 -13.12 -16.47 -24.35
N ALA A 173 -12.56 -15.35 -24.84
CA ALA A 173 -12.26 -15.18 -26.26
C ALA A 173 -11.22 -16.18 -26.76
N GLY A 174 -10.16 -16.46 -26.01
CA GLY A 174 -9.16 -17.48 -26.34
C GLY A 174 -9.77 -18.88 -26.38
N THR A 175 -10.61 -19.21 -25.41
CA THR A 175 -11.35 -20.50 -25.39
C THR A 175 -12.21 -20.67 -26.62
N LEU A 176 -12.99 -19.65 -26.97
CA LEU A 176 -13.85 -19.70 -28.18
C LEU A 176 -13.02 -19.82 -29.46
N GLY A 177 -11.90 -19.14 -29.57
CA GLY A 177 -10.95 -19.23 -30.67
C GLY A 177 -10.39 -20.65 -30.84
N LEU A 178 -9.98 -21.30 -29.76
CA LEU A 178 -9.47 -22.66 -29.76
C LEU A 178 -10.56 -23.67 -30.14
N ILE A 179 -11.79 -23.49 -29.64
CA ILE A 179 -12.92 -24.32 -30.05
C ILE A 179 -13.19 -24.18 -31.57
N ALA A 180 -13.16 -22.97 -32.08
CA ALA A 180 -13.32 -22.71 -33.53
C ALA A 180 -12.18 -23.32 -34.34
N ALA A 181 -10.98 -23.46 -33.79
CA ALA A 181 -9.85 -24.16 -34.39
C ALA A 181 -9.91 -25.70 -34.26
N GLY A 182 -10.98 -26.24 -33.63
CA GLY A 182 -11.26 -27.68 -33.57
C GLY A 182 -10.81 -28.36 -32.26
N PHE A 183 -10.38 -27.59 -31.24
CA PHE A 183 -10.07 -28.18 -29.92
C PHE A 183 -11.36 -28.52 -29.16
N PRO A 184 -11.38 -29.65 -28.40
CA PRO A 184 -12.49 -29.95 -27.51
C PRO A 184 -12.66 -28.84 -26.44
N PRO A 185 -13.91 -28.47 -26.04
CA PRO A 185 -14.16 -27.36 -25.12
C PRO A 185 -13.38 -27.43 -23.82
N ALA A 186 -13.27 -28.60 -23.20
CA ALA A 186 -12.52 -28.78 -21.96
C ALA A 186 -11.01 -28.53 -22.14
N GLN A 187 -10.44 -28.95 -23.26
CA GLN A 187 -9.04 -28.73 -23.60
C GLN A 187 -8.78 -27.25 -23.94
N ALA A 188 -9.69 -26.63 -24.69
CA ALA A 188 -9.62 -25.22 -25.03
C ALA A 188 -9.63 -24.32 -23.78
N ALA A 189 -10.48 -24.63 -22.81
CA ALA A 189 -10.53 -23.88 -21.55
C ALA A 189 -9.22 -23.96 -20.76
N VAL A 190 -8.59 -25.14 -20.71
CA VAL A 190 -7.29 -25.31 -20.05
C VAL A 190 -6.20 -24.53 -20.78
N LEU A 191 -6.10 -24.64 -22.09
CA LEU A 191 -5.09 -23.97 -22.91
C LEU A 191 -5.24 -22.44 -22.89
N ALA A 192 -6.46 -21.91 -22.78
CA ALA A 192 -6.71 -20.48 -22.72
C ALA A 192 -6.28 -19.84 -21.38
N THR A 193 -6.15 -20.65 -20.33
CA THR A 193 -5.70 -20.21 -19.00
C THR A 193 -4.23 -20.52 -18.72
N ASP A 194 -3.57 -21.31 -19.59
CA ASP A 194 -2.15 -21.66 -19.42
C ASP A 194 -1.26 -20.48 -19.83
N PRO A 195 -0.44 -19.93 -18.92
CA PRO A 195 0.46 -18.81 -19.22
C PRO A 195 1.74 -19.22 -19.99
N ASN A 196 1.97 -20.53 -20.30
CA ASN A 196 3.16 -21.03 -20.99
C ASN A 196 2.95 -21.33 -22.46
#